data_c5194a8bea697da52f9a66f520a08009
#
_entry.id   c5194a8bea697da52f9a66f520a08009
#
_cell.length_a   1.000
_cell.length_b   1.000
_cell.length_c   1.000
_cell.angle_alpha   90.00
_cell.angle_beta   90.00
_cell.angle_gamma   90.00
#
_symmetry.space_group_name_H-M   'P 1'
#
loop_
_entity.id
_entity.type
_entity.pdbx_description
1 polymer ?
#
loop_
_entity_poly.entity_id
_entity_poly.type
_entity_poly.pdbx_seq_one_letter_code
_entity_poly.pdbx_strand_id
1 'polypeptide(L)'
;MDLPAASRLVSSLEKELGVEILDRKRKPAQIVTKSLELFPEADRIARQYQRLLKTAESIKHQDTIKPKRILKVSLPANIDRSAYLNAFSNFERKHSGLRVEVLIDAGEDSLLNGAADVAYFGYRPTKEGITWIPAGHNVTFLMASRSYLRRNGTPQSVQELRNHTLLLRNSSNRSFSRRLENRDAVFEIESDEKVHFEDAYSCRTHLIAGEGISVDLVPSFVVDELMRGDIVPVLPGWHRRPWEICVCRRDSDHSPLVSEMADLIVENFKKHTVDSWMFWYRYFSIPLESVVLSAVD
;
A
#
# COMPACT_ATOMS: atom_id res chain seq x y z
N MET A 1 3.10 -27.23 -5.65
CA MET A 1 2.03 -28.23 -5.41
C MET A 1 1.54 -28.69 -6.77
N ASP A 2 1.47 -29.98 -7.03
CA ASP A 2 0.97 -30.48 -8.29
C ASP A 2 -0.57 -30.41 -8.38
N LEU A 3 -1.11 -30.39 -9.58
CA LEU A 3 -2.56 -30.24 -9.81
C LEU A 3 -3.41 -31.35 -9.14
N PRO A 4 -2.98 -32.64 -9.13
CA PRO A 4 -3.70 -33.70 -8.44
C PRO A 4 -3.73 -33.54 -6.90
N ALA A 5 -2.66 -33.04 -6.29
CA ALA A 5 -2.62 -32.81 -4.85
C ALA A 5 -3.55 -31.64 -4.46
N ALA A 6 -3.53 -30.55 -5.22
CA ALA A 6 -4.45 -29.42 -5.01
C ALA A 6 -5.92 -29.85 -5.13
N SER A 7 -6.26 -30.66 -6.13
CA SER A 7 -7.62 -31.17 -6.32
C SER A 7 -8.10 -32.03 -5.13
N ARG A 8 -7.23 -32.90 -4.58
CA ARG A 8 -7.54 -33.73 -3.41
C ARG A 8 -7.80 -32.88 -2.16
N LEU A 9 -6.98 -31.85 -1.96
CA LEU A 9 -7.16 -30.93 -0.80
C LEU A 9 -8.48 -30.17 -0.90
N VAL A 10 -8.83 -29.66 -2.08
CA VAL A 10 -10.12 -28.98 -2.28
C VAL A 10 -11.28 -29.94 -2.03
N SER A 11 -11.20 -31.19 -2.53
CA SER A 11 -12.25 -32.20 -2.28
C SER A 11 -12.42 -32.56 -0.80
N SER A 12 -11.29 -32.61 -0.05
CA SER A 12 -11.34 -32.81 1.41
C SER A 12 -12.01 -31.65 2.11
N LEU A 13 -11.68 -30.42 1.72
CA LEU A 13 -12.26 -29.20 2.28
C LEU A 13 -13.79 -29.11 1.98
N GLU A 14 -14.20 -29.42 0.75
CA GLU A 14 -15.61 -29.47 0.35
C GLU A 14 -16.42 -30.45 1.22
N LYS A 15 -15.81 -31.62 1.51
CA LYS A 15 -16.43 -32.64 2.37
C LYS A 15 -16.57 -32.16 3.82
N GLU A 16 -15.57 -31.45 4.33
CA GLU A 16 -15.55 -30.94 5.71
C GLU A 16 -16.53 -29.78 5.89
N LEU A 17 -16.57 -28.85 4.93
CA LEU A 17 -17.45 -27.70 4.98
C LEU A 17 -18.89 -28.00 4.54
N GLY A 18 -19.13 -29.12 3.86
CA GLY A 18 -20.44 -29.45 3.29
C GLY A 18 -20.84 -28.54 2.11
N VAL A 19 -19.87 -27.87 1.49
CA VAL A 19 -20.09 -26.90 0.40
C VAL A 19 -19.27 -27.26 -0.81
N GLU A 20 -19.87 -27.28 -2.01
CA GLU A 20 -19.17 -27.48 -3.27
C GLU A 20 -18.43 -26.17 -3.65
N ILE A 21 -17.11 -26.27 -3.84
CA ILE A 21 -16.25 -25.13 -4.21
C ILE A 21 -15.96 -25.14 -5.69
N LEU A 22 -15.78 -26.34 -6.30
CA LEU A 22 -15.46 -26.49 -7.71
C LEU A 22 -16.54 -27.27 -8.44
N ASP A 23 -17.14 -26.68 -9.45
CA ASP A 23 -17.98 -27.37 -10.44
C ASP A 23 -17.07 -28.14 -11.42
N ARG A 24 -16.90 -29.43 -11.15
CA ARG A 24 -16.09 -30.36 -11.96
C ARG A 24 -16.80 -30.88 -13.21
N LYS A 25 -18.11 -30.59 -13.36
CA LYS A 25 -18.86 -30.94 -14.57
C LYS A 25 -18.45 -30.06 -15.75
N ARG A 26 -17.90 -28.89 -15.47
CA ARG A 26 -17.34 -28.00 -16.48
C ARG A 26 -15.89 -28.33 -16.78
N LYS A 27 -15.47 -28.11 -18.01
CA LYS A 27 -14.09 -28.30 -18.45
C LYS A 27 -13.60 -27.00 -19.11
N PRO A 28 -12.63 -26.27 -18.50
CA PRO A 28 -12.00 -26.53 -17.20
C PRO A 28 -12.98 -26.36 -16.02
N ALA A 29 -12.69 -27.01 -14.88
CA ALA A 29 -13.47 -26.86 -13.66
C ALA A 29 -13.55 -25.39 -13.25
N GLN A 30 -14.72 -24.94 -12.82
CA GLN A 30 -14.98 -23.55 -12.45
C GLN A 30 -15.34 -23.43 -10.99
N ILE A 31 -15.06 -22.27 -10.39
CA ILE A 31 -15.46 -21.98 -9.01
C ILE A 31 -16.97 -21.76 -8.96
N VAL A 32 -17.61 -22.40 -8.00
CA VAL A 32 -19.06 -22.23 -7.75
C VAL A 32 -19.28 -20.83 -7.17
N THR A 33 -20.14 -20.04 -7.80
CA THR A 33 -20.35 -18.61 -7.42
C THR A 33 -20.67 -18.42 -5.93
N LYS A 34 -21.50 -19.29 -5.35
CA LYS A 34 -21.85 -19.23 -3.92
C LYS A 34 -20.65 -19.49 -3.00
N SER A 35 -19.65 -20.24 -3.42
CA SER A 35 -18.44 -20.51 -2.63
C SER A 35 -17.46 -19.33 -2.60
N LEU A 36 -17.66 -18.31 -3.44
CA LEU A 36 -16.86 -17.09 -3.39
C LEU A 36 -16.94 -16.37 -2.04
N GLU A 37 -18.05 -16.52 -1.30
CA GLU A 37 -18.20 -15.97 0.04
C GLU A 37 -17.22 -16.58 1.07
N LEU A 38 -16.67 -17.77 0.79
CA LEU A 38 -15.67 -18.42 1.66
C LEU A 38 -14.25 -17.88 1.44
N PHE A 39 -13.98 -17.25 0.31
CA PHE A 39 -12.62 -16.83 -0.05
C PHE A 39 -12.00 -15.80 0.90
N PRO A 40 -12.71 -14.76 1.36
CA PRO A 40 -12.15 -13.80 2.30
C PRO A 40 -11.71 -14.47 3.61
N GLU A 41 -12.50 -15.43 4.12
CA GLU A 41 -12.18 -16.16 5.34
C GLU A 41 -11.01 -17.13 5.13
N ALA A 42 -11.00 -17.85 4.01
CA ALA A 42 -9.91 -18.75 3.65
C ALA A 42 -8.59 -17.99 3.49
N ASP A 43 -8.61 -16.84 2.85
CA ASP A 43 -7.43 -15.97 2.70
C ASP A 43 -6.94 -15.42 4.05
N ARG A 44 -7.86 -15.03 4.94
CA ARG A 44 -7.53 -14.62 6.31
C ARG A 44 -6.81 -15.74 7.08
N ILE A 45 -7.34 -16.96 7.03
CA ILE A 45 -6.75 -18.14 7.66
C ILE A 45 -5.37 -18.42 7.06
N ALA A 46 -5.24 -18.40 5.74
CA ALA A 46 -3.97 -18.60 5.07
C ALA A 46 -2.91 -17.58 5.50
N ARG A 47 -3.28 -16.30 5.59
CA ARG A 47 -2.37 -15.24 6.09
C ARG A 47 -1.98 -15.46 7.56
N GLN A 48 -2.92 -15.86 8.42
CA GLN A 48 -2.64 -16.17 9.82
C GLN A 48 -1.71 -17.36 9.95
N TYR A 49 -1.92 -18.41 9.16
CA TYR A 49 -1.04 -19.58 9.13
C TYR A 49 0.39 -19.19 8.68
N GLN A 50 0.52 -18.38 7.66
CA GLN A 50 1.82 -17.86 7.21
C GLN A 50 2.51 -17.02 8.31
N ARG A 51 1.75 -16.23 9.06
CA ARG A 51 2.29 -15.51 10.23
C ARG A 51 2.78 -16.46 11.32
N LEU A 52 2.01 -17.50 11.62
CA LEU A 52 2.41 -18.53 12.60
C LEU A 52 3.71 -19.23 12.19
N LEU A 53 3.84 -19.63 10.93
CA LEU A 53 5.07 -20.22 10.41
C LEU A 53 6.27 -19.28 10.55
N LYS A 54 6.09 -18.00 10.21
CA LYS A 54 7.15 -16.98 10.38
C LYS A 54 7.55 -16.77 11.83
N THR A 55 6.57 -16.76 12.75
CA THR A 55 6.84 -16.66 14.19
C THR A 55 7.61 -17.89 14.67
N ALA A 56 7.22 -19.09 14.24
CA ALA A 56 7.92 -20.33 14.59
C ALA A 56 9.36 -20.34 14.03
N GLU A 57 9.58 -19.85 12.81
CA GLU A 57 10.92 -19.68 12.24
C GLU A 57 11.74 -18.67 13.04
N SER A 58 11.15 -17.52 13.42
CA SER A 58 11.86 -16.54 14.24
C SER A 58 12.25 -17.08 15.61
N ILE A 59 11.41 -17.91 16.23
CA ILE A 59 11.73 -18.59 17.51
C ILE A 59 12.90 -19.57 17.33
N LYS A 60 12.91 -20.35 16.24
CA LYS A 60 14.02 -21.27 15.93
C LYS A 60 15.35 -20.57 15.71
N HIS A 61 15.32 -19.32 15.25
CA HIS A 61 16.51 -18.51 14.95
C HIS A 61 16.87 -17.51 16.06
N GLN A 62 16.11 -17.44 17.17
CA GLN A 62 16.40 -16.56 18.31
C GLN A 62 17.62 -17.00 19.13
N ASP A 63 18.09 -18.23 18.98
CA ASP A 63 19.30 -18.68 19.65
C ASP A 63 20.56 -18.37 18.83
N THR A 64 21.29 -17.34 19.29
CA THR A 64 22.77 -17.25 19.29
C THR A 64 23.52 -16.64 18.12
N ILE A 65 23.00 -15.82 17.24
CA ILE A 65 23.92 -15.07 16.36
C ILE A 65 23.65 -13.57 16.52
N LYS A 66 24.54 -12.85 17.23
CA LYS A 66 24.60 -11.39 17.09
C LYS A 66 24.78 -11.08 15.61
N PRO A 67 23.96 -10.20 15.01
CA PRO A 67 24.10 -9.86 13.61
C PRO A 67 25.52 -9.31 13.37
N LYS A 68 26.21 -9.84 12.38
CA LYS A 68 27.54 -9.36 12.00
C LYS A 68 27.46 -8.00 11.33
N ARG A 69 26.32 -7.68 10.75
CA ARG A 69 26.04 -6.43 10.04
C ARG A 69 24.59 -6.02 10.23
N ILE A 70 24.38 -4.73 10.42
CA ILE A 70 23.04 -4.10 10.43
C ILE A 70 22.95 -3.21 9.20
N LEU A 71 21.88 -3.35 8.42
CA LEU A 71 21.51 -2.47 7.33
C LEU A 71 20.31 -1.64 7.76
N LYS A 72 20.45 -0.32 7.78
CA LYS A 72 19.45 0.60 8.29
C LYS A 72 18.66 1.22 7.14
N VAL A 73 17.35 1.01 7.14
CA VAL A 73 16.44 1.47 6.10
C VAL A 73 15.44 2.46 6.69
N SER A 74 15.41 3.68 6.18
CA SER A 74 14.39 4.67 6.55
C SER A 74 13.15 4.53 5.68
N LEU A 75 12.00 4.33 6.33
CA LEU A 75 10.68 4.31 5.69
C LEU A 75 9.79 5.41 6.26
N PRO A 76 8.90 6.02 5.45
CA PRO A 76 7.90 6.96 5.96
C PRO A 76 6.93 6.32 6.94
N ALA A 77 6.45 7.07 7.94
CA ALA A 77 5.44 6.62 8.89
C ALA A 77 4.11 6.27 8.18
N ASN A 78 3.76 7.03 7.15
CA ASN A 78 2.47 6.99 6.47
C ASN A 78 2.45 6.09 5.22
N ILE A 79 3.08 4.91 5.29
CA ILE A 79 3.00 3.86 4.25
C ILE A 79 2.53 2.54 4.85
N ASP A 80 1.92 1.69 4.03
CA ASP A 80 1.70 0.30 4.41
C ASP A 80 3.05 -0.44 4.39
N ARG A 81 3.59 -0.69 5.60
CA ARG A 81 4.90 -1.33 5.79
C ARG A 81 4.87 -2.84 5.68
N SER A 82 3.70 -3.46 5.67
CA SER A 82 3.58 -4.91 5.74
C SER A 82 4.31 -5.62 4.59
N ALA A 83 4.22 -5.09 3.38
CA ALA A 83 4.90 -5.61 2.21
C ALA A 83 6.43 -5.49 2.32
N TYR A 84 6.91 -4.35 2.84
CA TYR A 84 8.36 -4.10 3.03
C TYR A 84 8.95 -5.01 4.09
N LEU A 85 8.28 -5.19 5.24
CA LEU A 85 8.76 -6.06 6.31
C LEU A 85 8.91 -7.51 5.84
N ASN A 86 8.00 -7.99 4.98
CA ASN A 86 8.12 -9.30 4.36
C ASN A 86 9.33 -9.40 3.43
N ALA A 87 9.56 -8.38 2.60
CA ALA A 87 10.69 -8.31 1.69
C ALA A 87 12.02 -8.27 2.47
N PHE A 88 12.10 -7.49 3.55
CA PHE A 88 13.29 -7.40 4.41
C PHE A 88 13.61 -8.73 5.11
N SER A 89 12.59 -9.42 5.64
CA SER A 89 12.79 -10.76 6.22
C SER A 89 13.32 -11.78 5.20
N ASN A 90 12.90 -11.67 3.92
CA ASN A 90 13.46 -12.50 2.85
C ASN A 90 14.90 -12.12 2.54
N PHE A 91 15.19 -10.83 2.54
CA PHE A 91 16.54 -10.31 2.31
C PHE A 91 17.52 -10.76 3.42
N GLU A 92 17.13 -10.68 4.68
CA GLU A 92 17.90 -11.20 5.82
C GLU A 92 18.21 -12.70 5.67
N ARG A 93 17.22 -13.49 5.23
CA ARG A 93 17.43 -14.94 5.00
C ARG A 93 18.41 -15.23 3.87
N LYS A 94 18.45 -14.39 2.85
CA LYS A 94 19.40 -14.51 1.72
C LYS A 94 20.83 -14.16 2.15
N HIS A 95 20.98 -13.25 3.11
CA HIS A 95 22.27 -12.73 3.55
C HIS A 95 22.57 -13.12 5.01
N SER A 96 23.20 -14.27 5.21
CA SER A 96 23.50 -14.80 6.56
C SER A 96 24.26 -13.79 7.44
N GLY A 97 23.74 -13.58 8.65
CA GLY A 97 24.33 -12.65 9.63
C GLY A 97 23.97 -11.17 9.37
N LEU A 98 23.10 -10.87 8.41
CA LEU A 98 22.55 -9.54 8.20
C LEU A 98 21.26 -9.36 9.01
N ARG A 99 21.07 -8.17 9.56
CA ARG A 99 19.82 -7.68 10.12
C ARG A 99 19.42 -6.37 9.45
N VAL A 100 18.14 -6.22 9.13
CA VAL A 100 17.55 -4.97 8.65
C VAL A 100 16.89 -4.25 9.82
N GLU A 101 17.34 -3.04 10.09
CA GLU A 101 16.73 -2.12 11.07
C GLU A 101 15.92 -1.07 10.32
N VAL A 102 14.64 -0.93 10.68
CA VAL A 102 13.75 0.05 10.06
C VAL A 102 13.70 1.31 10.93
N LEU A 103 14.12 2.42 10.35
CA LEU A 103 13.97 3.76 10.90
C LEU A 103 12.70 4.40 10.34
N ILE A 104 12.04 5.21 11.13
CA ILE A 104 10.80 5.89 10.72
C ILE A 104 11.08 7.37 10.51
N ASP A 105 10.69 7.89 9.34
CA ASP A 105 10.79 9.31 8.98
C ASP A 105 12.21 9.92 9.15
N ALA A 106 13.26 9.12 9.04
CA ALA A 106 14.61 9.63 9.05
C ALA A 106 14.88 10.40 7.74
N GLY A 107 15.18 11.70 7.87
CA GLY A 107 15.36 12.60 6.73
C GLY A 107 16.74 12.45 6.02
N GLU A 108 17.02 13.35 5.08
CA GLU A 108 18.25 13.34 4.27
C GLU A 108 19.54 13.32 5.10
N ASP A 109 19.54 14.02 6.24
CA ASP A 109 20.70 14.04 7.14
C ASP A 109 21.05 12.65 7.69
N SER A 110 20.06 11.77 7.85
CA SER A 110 20.31 10.41 8.31
C SER A 110 21.12 9.58 7.31
N LEU A 111 20.96 9.83 6.02
CA LEU A 111 21.79 9.23 4.97
C LEU A 111 23.22 9.82 5.03
N LEU A 112 23.33 11.14 5.07
CA LEU A 112 24.63 11.83 5.00
C LEU A 112 25.54 11.50 6.18
N ASN A 113 24.98 11.40 7.39
CA ASN A 113 25.72 11.08 8.61
C ASN A 113 25.87 9.56 8.88
N GLY A 114 25.29 8.69 8.04
CA GLY A 114 25.37 7.25 8.19
C GLY A 114 24.42 6.65 9.22
N ALA A 115 23.44 7.40 9.72
CA ALA A 115 22.39 6.87 10.57
C ALA A 115 21.42 5.96 9.79
N ALA A 116 21.24 6.19 8.49
CA ALA A 116 20.55 5.30 7.55
C ALA A 116 21.46 4.95 6.37
N ASP A 117 21.31 3.74 5.82
CA ASP A 117 22.03 3.27 4.62
C ASP A 117 21.19 3.49 3.36
N VAL A 118 19.86 3.24 3.45
CA VAL A 118 18.88 3.45 2.39
C VAL A 118 17.69 4.20 2.95
N ALA A 119 17.11 5.11 2.18
CA ALA A 119 15.89 5.83 2.56
C ALA A 119 14.88 5.87 1.42
N TYR A 120 13.60 5.83 1.79
CA TYR A 120 12.47 6.03 0.91
C TYR A 120 11.88 7.42 1.18
N PHE A 121 11.93 8.31 0.19
CA PHE A 121 11.34 9.65 0.28
C PHE A 121 10.17 9.82 -0.69
N GLY A 122 9.17 10.58 -0.26
CA GLY A 122 8.04 11.02 -1.11
C GLY A 122 8.36 12.30 -1.89
N TYR A 123 9.63 12.57 -2.14
CA TYR A 123 10.14 13.75 -2.84
C TYR A 123 11.58 13.47 -3.32
N ARG A 124 12.06 14.27 -4.25
CA ARG A 124 13.48 14.26 -4.67
C ARG A 124 14.33 14.90 -3.58
N PRO A 125 15.44 14.23 -3.16
CA PRO A 125 16.35 14.84 -2.19
C PRO A 125 16.95 16.12 -2.74
N THR A 126 17.17 17.09 -1.86
CA THR A 126 17.72 18.41 -2.21
C THR A 126 19.17 18.60 -1.82
N LYS A 127 19.68 17.75 -0.90
CA LYS A 127 21.05 17.84 -0.41
C LYS A 127 22.02 17.13 -1.33
N GLU A 128 23.17 17.73 -1.56
CA GLU A 128 24.28 17.09 -2.28
C GLU A 128 24.79 15.86 -1.51
N GLY A 129 25.40 14.92 -2.22
CA GLY A 129 25.92 13.68 -1.63
C GLY A 129 24.89 12.56 -1.50
N ILE A 130 23.71 12.70 -2.11
CA ILE A 130 22.67 11.70 -2.14
C ILE A 130 22.35 11.29 -3.57
N THR A 131 22.62 10.03 -3.91
CA THR A 131 22.10 9.38 -5.12
C THR A 131 20.67 8.90 -4.87
N TRP A 132 19.79 9.11 -5.84
CA TRP A 132 18.41 8.65 -5.76
C TRP A 132 17.96 7.94 -7.03
N ILE A 133 17.06 6.98 -6.86
CA ILE A 133 16.45 6.17 -7.91
C ILE A 133 14.95 6.47 -7.91
N PRO A 134 14.37 6.93 -9.03
CA PRO A 134 12.93 7.13 -9.11
C PRO A 134 12.24 5.76 -9.08
N ALA A 135 11.37 5.54 -8.09
CA ALA A 135 10.62 4.29 -7.96
C ALA A 135 9.28 4.35 -8.69
N GLY A 136 8.74 5.55 -8.93
CA GLY A 136 7.46 5.79 -9.56
C GLY A 136 6.64 6.83 -8.80
N HIS A 137 5.33 6.85 -9.03
CA HIS A 137 4.42 7.81 -8.42
C HIS A 137 3.36 7.11 -7.57
N ASN A 138 3.03 7.73 -6.44
CA ASN A 138 1.79 7.43 -5.74
C ASN A 138 0.64 8.18 -6.41
N VAL A 139 -0.42 7.44 -6.71
CA VAL A 139 -1.67 7.98 -7.24
C VAL A 139 -2.81 7.54 -6.35
N THR A 140 -3.69 8.48 -6.02
CA THR A 140 -4.86 8.23 -5.18
C THR A 140 -6.14 8.48 -5.98
N PHE A 141 -7.26 8.16 -5.41
CA PHE A 141 -8.59 8.61 -5.83
C PHE A 141 -9.44 8.80 -4.58
N LEU A 142 -10.50 9.59 -4.70
CA LEU A 142 -11.40 9.80 -3.58
C LEU A 142 -12.19 8.53 -3.28
N MET A 143 -12.30 8.19 -2.00
CA MET A 143 -12.96 6.96 -1.56
C MET A 143 -13.88 7.23 -0.38
N ALA A 144 -14.99 6.52 -0.33
CA ALA A 144 -15.89 6.51 0.83
C ALA A 144 -16.47 5.12 1.07
N SER A 145 -16.85 4.83 2.31
CA SER A 145 -17.60 3.63 2.58
C SER A 145 -19.04 3.77 2.09
N ARG A 146 -19.62 2.65 1.63
CA ARG A 146 -21.05 2.63 1.24
C ARG A 146 -21.98 3.05 2.38
N SER A 147 -21.61 2.77 3.63
CA SER A 147 -22.37 3.19 4.81
C SER A 147 -22.41 4.71 4.95
N TYR A 148 -21.29 5.40 4.71
CA TYR A 148 -21.23 6.85 4.69
C TYR A 148 -22.12 7.44 3.58
N LEU A 149 -21.96 6.94 2.36
CA LEU A 149 -22.71 7.44 1.19
C LEU A 149 -24.23 7.23 1.33
N ARG A 150 -24.66 6.12 1.95
CA ARG A 150 -26.10 5.91 2.23
C ARG A 150 -26.68 6.94 3.21
N ARG A 151 -25.88 7.40 4.18
CA ARG A 151 -26.34 8.38 5.19
C ARG A 151 -26.26 9.83 4.72
N ASN A 152 -25.23 10.14 3.92
CA ASN A 152 -24.89 11.54 3.61
C ASN A 152 -25.07 11.89 2.13
N GLY A 153 -25.49 10.93 1.29
CA GLY A 153 -25.57 11.09 -0.15
C GLY A 153 -24.21 10.84 -0.84
N THR A 154 -24.27 10.69 -2.15
CA THR A 154 -23.08 10.56 -3.01
C THR A 154 -22.89 11.87 -3.76
N PRO A 155 -21.77 12.58 -3.58
CA PRO A 155 -21.53 13.83 -4.30
C PRO A 155 -21.46 13.59 -5.81
N GLN A 156 -22.16 14.41 -6.58
CA GLN A 156 -22.25 14.33 -8.04
C GLN A 156 -21.26 15.28 -8.72
N SER A 157 -20.76 16.25 -7.98
CA SER A 157 -19.76 17.22 -8.44
C SER A 157 -18.70 17.46 -7.36
N VAL A 158 -17.51 17.92 -7.77
CA VAL A 158 -16.43 18.22 -6.82
C VAL A 158 -16.80 19.36 -5.87
N GLN A 159 -17.67 20.28 -6.28
CA GLN A 159 -18.19 21.36 -5.45
C GLN A 159 -19.04 20.87 -4.29
N GLU A 160 -19.72 19.72 -4.45
CA GLU A 160 -20.53 19.13 -3.37
C GLU A 160 -19.69 18.57 -2.23
N LEU A 161 -18.37 18.37 -2.40
CA LEU A 161 -17.45 17.97 -1.34
C LEU A 161 -17.52 18.88 -0.11
N ARG A 162 -17.87 20.16 -0.28
CA ARG A 162 -18.11 21.11 0.82
C ARG A 162 -19.20 20.67 1.82
N ASN A 163 -20.11 19.80 1.37
CA ASN A 163 -21.20 19.28 2.19
C ASN A 163 -20.82 18.01 2.96
N HIS A 164 -19.67 17.42 2.63
CA HIS A 164 -19.19 16.17 3.18
C HIS A 164 -18.04 16.35 4.17
N THR A 165 -17.90 15.41 5.10
CA THR A 165 -16.69 15.29 5.91
C THR A 165 -15.56 14.74 5.04
N LEU A 166 -14.42 15.43 5.03
CA LEU A 166 -13.24 15.04 4.26
C LEU A 166 -12.12 14.59 5.20
N LEU A 167 -11.49 13.48 4.85
CA LEU A 167 -10.37 12.89 5.57
C LEU A 167 -9.10 13.16 4.76
N LEU A 168 -8.27 14.10 5.21
CA LEU A 168 -7.02 14.48 4.58
C LEU A 168 -5.84 13.95 5.39
N ARG A 169 -4.89 13.37 4.68
CA ARG A 169 -3.65 12.89 5.29
C ARG A 169 -2.71 14.05 5.61
N ASN A 170 -2.26 14.10 6.86
CA ASN A 170 -1.15 14.93 7.28
C ASN A 170 0.08 14.05 7.57
N SER A 171 1.26 14.47 7.16
CA SER A 171 2.49 13.77 7.46
C SER A 171 3.65 14.75 7.71
N SER A 172 4.60 14.33 8.54
CA SER A 172 5.81 15.10 8.86
C SER A 172 6.65 15.46 7.62
N ASN A 173 6.64 14.57 6.61
CA ASN A 173 7.48 14.69 5.43
C ASN A 173 6.77 15.31 4.23
N ARG A 174 5.48 15.63 4.35
CA ARG A 174 4.72 16.23 3.27
C ARG A 174 3.52 16.98 3.82
N SER A 175 3.41 18.23 3.47
CA SER A 175 2.21 19.04 3.77
C SER A 175 0.97 18.40 3.12
N PHE A 176 -0.16 18.47 3.80
CA PHE A 176 -1.44 18.13 3.20
C PHE A 176 -1.71 19.00 1.98
N SER A 177 -2.39 18.45 0.99
CA SER A 177 -2.81 19.20 -0.18
C SER A 177 -4.33 19.31 -0.21
N ARG A 178 -4.83 20.52 -0.27
CA ARG A 178 -6.25 20.82 -0.49
C ARG A 178 -6.63 20.79 -1.97
N ARG A 179 -5.64 20.68 -2.84
CA ARG A 179 -5.78 20.70 -4.27
C ARG A 179 -6.11 19.31 -4.81
N LEU A 180 -7.23 19.24 -5.51
CA LEU A 180 -7.64 18.10 -6.31
C LEU A 180 -7.51 18.44 -7.80
N GLU A 181 -7.18 17.45 -8.58
CA GLU A 181 -6.96 17.56 -10.02
C GLU A 181 -7.75 16.47 -10.75
N ASN A 182 -8.23 16.83 -11.96
CA ASN A 182 -8.78 15.89 -12.93
C ASN A 182 -8.42 16.42 -14.31
N ARG A 183 -7.39 15.89 -14.96
CA ARG A 183 -6.76 16.47 -16.15
C ARG A 183 -6.36 17.94 -15.91
N ASP A 184 -6.90 18.86 -16.68
CA ASP A 184 -6.65 20.30 -16.58
C ASP A 184 -7.54 21.01 -15.55
N ALA A 185 -8.52 20.29 -15.00
CA ALA A 185 -9.42 20.86 -13.99
C ALA A 185 -8.79 20.79 -12.61
N VAL A 186 -8.95 21.86 -11.86
CA VAL A 186 -8.43 22.02 -10.48
C VAL A 186 -9.55 22.43 -9.57
N PHE A 187 -9.57 21.85 -8.38
CA PHE A 187 -10.48 22.22 -7.30
C PHE A 187 -9.71 22.37 -5.99
N GLU A 188 -9.95 23.47 -5.27
CA GLU A 188 -9.38 23.72 -3.96
C GLU A 188 -10.44 23.50 -2.87
N ILE A 189 -10.07 22.77 -1.83
CA ILE A 189 -10.88 22.57 -0.62
C ILE A 189 -10.73 23.80 0.25
N GLU A 190 -11.71 24.69 0.20
CA GLU A 190 -11.62 26.04 0.78
C GLU A 190 -11.89 26.09 2.29
N SER A 191 -12.68 25.16 2.84
CA SER A 191 -13.14 25.20 4.22
C SER A 191 -12.55 24.08 5.06
N ASP A 192 -12.20 24.39 6.31
CA ASP A 192 -11.77 23.42 7.34
C ASP A 192 -12.92 22.87 8.18
N GLU A 193 -14.12 23.40 8.02
CA GLU A 193 -15.24 23.10 8.93
C GLU A 193 -15.58 21.61 9.03
N LYS A 194 -15.37 20.88 7.94
CA LYS A 194 -15.62 19.43 7.85
C LYS A 194 -14.38 18.65 7.39
N VAL A 195 -13.20 19.14 7.73
CA VAL A 195 -11.94 18.49 7.34
C VAL A 195 -11.24 17.92 8.56
N HIS A 196 -10.96 16.62 8.52
CA HIS A 196 -10.10 15.95 9.50
C HIS A 196 -8.71 15.79 8.92
N PHE A 197 -7.71 16.29 9.67
CA PHE A 197 -6.30 16.15 9.30
C PHE A 197 -5.66 15.10 10.19
N GLU A 198 -5.29 13.95 9.59
CA GLU A 198 -4.84 12.81 10.36
C GLU A 198 -3.70 12.05 9.65
N ASP A 199 -3.06 11.13 10.37
CA ASP A 199 -2.15 10.18 9.74
C ASP A 199 -2.91 9.15 8.88
N ALA A 200 -2.18 8.39 8.06
CA ALA A 200 -2.79 7.44 7.12
C ALA A 200 -3.59 6.31 7.80
N TYR A 201 -3.17 5.89 9.00
CA TYR A 201 -3.85 4.81 9.73
C TYR A 201 -5.15 5.29 10.37
N SER A 202 -5.14 6.52 10.91
CA SER A 202 -6.35 7.19 11.43
C SER A 202 -7.33 7.48 10.29
N CYS A 203 -6.87 8.03 9.16
CA CYS A 203 -7.70 8.20 7.95
C CYS A 203 -8.34 6.88 7.50
N ARG A 204 -7.58 5.77 7.49
CA ARG A 204 -8.12 4.44 7.20
C ARG A 204 -9.23 4.04 8.17
N THR A 205 -9.00 4.24 9.46
CA THR A 205 -9.96 3.88 10.52
C THR A 205 -11.28 4.63 10.34
N HIS A 206 -11.23 5.95 10.17
CA HIS A 206 -12.42 6.79 9.95
C HIS A 206 -13.12 6.46 8.62
N LEU A 207 -12.36 6.18 7.55
CA LEU A 207 -12.92 5.78 6.27
C LEU A 207 -13.74 4.47 6.39
N ILE A 208 -13.18 3.46 7.06
CA ILE A 208 -13.86 2.16 7.28
C ILE A 208 -15.08 2.34 8.21
N ALA A 209 -14.96 3.15 9.26
CA ALA A 209 -16.07 3.48 10.16
C ALA A 209 -17.19 4.26 9.46
N GLY A 210 -16.93 4.80 8.28
CA GLY A 210 -17.93 5.56 7.51
C GLY A 210 -18.11 6.98 8.04
N GLU A 211 -17.04 7.65 8.39
CA GLU A 211 -17.07 8.98 9.00
C GLU A 211 -16.73 10.10 8.00
N GLY A 212 -16.30 9.74 6.78
CA GLY A 212 -15.98 10.73 5.76
C GLY A 212 -15.58 10.16 4.41
N ILE A 213 -15.21 11.06 3.50
CA ILE A 213 -14.60 10.78 2.20
C ILE A 213 -13.09 10.96 2.34
N SER A 214 -12.33 9.90 2.10
CA SER A 214 -10.89 10.00 2.05
C SER A 214 -10.44 10.62 0.73
N VAL A 215 -9.59 11.63 0.81
CA VAL A 215 -9.16 12.43 -0.33
C VAL A 215 -7.86 11.90 -0.92
N ASP A 216 -6.95 11.42 -0.08
CA ASP A 216 -5.58 11.12 -0.48
C ASP A 216 -4.97 9.85 0.14
N LEU A 217 -5.79 8.98 0.72
CA LEU A 217 -5.34 7.68 1.18
C LEU A 217 -5.02 6.78 -0.04
N VAL A 218 -3.85 6.17 -0.06
CA VAL A 218 -3.50 5.25 -1.14
C VAL A 218 -4.31 3.94 -1.03
N PRO A 219 -4.74 3.35 -2.17
CA PRO A 219 -5.60 2.17 -2.17
C PRO A 219 -5.04 0.96 -1.42
N SER A 220 -3.71 0.84 -1.32
CA SER A 220 -3.05 -0.26 -0.60
C SER A 220 -3.43 -0.37 0.88
N PHE A 221 -3.93 0.70 1.50
CA PHE A 221 -4.41 0.68 2.88
C PHE A 221 -5.76 -0.02 3.06
N VAL A 222 -6.55 -0.16 2.00
CA VAL A 222 -7.96 -0.61 2.05
C VAL A 222 -8.29 -1.64 0.96
N VAL A 223 -7.31 -2.47 0.59
CA VAL A 223 -7.45 -3.48 -0.47
C VAL A 223 -8.64 -4.41 -0.21
N ASP A 224 -8.74 -4.94 1.00
CA ASP A 224 -9.78 -5.90 1.36
C ASP A 224 -11.19 -5.26 1.31
N GLU A 225 -11.30 -4.02 1.77
CA GLU A 225 -12.56 -3.26 1.76
C GLU A 225 -12.98 -2.85 0.34
N LEU A 226 -12.02 -2.51 -0.53
CA LEU A 226 -12.28 -2.23 -1.95
C LEU A 226 -12.71 -3.50 -2.68
N MET A 227 -12.07 -4.63 -2.43
CA MET A 227 -12.43 -5.92 -3.05
C MET A 227 -13.82 -6.40 -2.63
N ARG A 228 -14.21 -6.20 -1.38
CA ARG A 228 -15.57 -6.51 -0.90
C ARG A 228 -16.61 -5.50 -1.36
N GLY A 229 -16.18 -4.35 -1.89
CA GLY A 229 -17.06 -3.26 -2.26
C GLY A 229 -17.64 -2.50 -1.07
N ASP A 230 -17.08 -2.64 0.14
CA ASP A 230 -17.45 -1.86 1.32
C ASP A 230 -17.02 -0.39 1.17
N ILE A 231 -15.87 -0.18 0.54
CA ILE A 231 -15.34 1.12 0.11
C ILE A 231 -15.42 1.20 -1.41
N VAL A 232 -15.82 2.35 -1.91
CA VAL A 232 -16.00 2.62 -3.34
C VAL A 232 -15.39 3.96 -3.73
N PRO A 233 -14.99 4.15 -5.00
CA PRO A 233 -14.58 5.44 -5.51
C PRO A 233 -15.71 6.48 -5.44
N VAL A 234 -15.31 7.72 -5.22
CA VAL A 234 -16.18 8.90 -5.25
C VAL A 234 -15.61 9.88 -6.27
N LEU A 235 -16.46 10.49 -7.10
CA LEU A 235 -16.05 11.43 -8.14
C LEU A 235 -14.90 10.88 -9.00
N PRO A 236 -15.10 9.79 -9.76
CA PRO A 236 -14.03 9.14 -10.53
C PRO A 236 -13.27 10.12 -11.42
N GLY A 237 -11.94 10.05 -11.38
CA GLY A 237 -11.05 10.94 -12.11
C GLY A 237 -10.51 12.10 -11.27
N TRP A 238 -11.16 12.46 -10.17
CA TRP A 238 -10.59 13.42 -9.23
C TRP A 238 -9.61 12.74 -8.28
N HIS A 239 -8.44 13.33 -8.12
CA HIS A 239 -7.36 12.81 -7.29
C HIS A 239 -6.50 13.94 -6.74
N ARG A 240 -5.76 13.67 -5.68
CA ARG A 240 -4.65 14.53 -5.27
C ARG A 240 -3.54 14.46 -6.31
N ARG A 241 -2.83 15.57 -6.56
CA ARG A 241 -1.67 15.57 -7.46
C ARG A 241 -0.75 14.39 -7.12
N PRO A 242 -0.40 13.54 -8.10
CA PRO A 242 0.54 12.45 -7.91
C PRO A 242 1.88 12.95 -7.38
N TRP A 243 2.56 12.13 -6.61
CA TRP A 243 3.89 12.48 -6.11
C TRP A 243 4.89 11.38 -6.37
N GLU A 244 6.09 11.80 -6.74
CA GLU A 244 7.19 10.89 -7.03
C GLU A 244 7.74 10.27 -5.75
N ILE A 245 8.17 9.04 -5.86
CA ILE A 245 8.88 8.31 -4.82
C ILE A 245 10.31 8.09 -5.26
N CYS A 246 11.23 8.44 -4.39
CA CYS A 246 12.65 8.25 -4.57
C CYS A 246 13.22 7.31 -3.52
N VAL A 247 14.01 6.33 -3.96
CA VAL A 247 14.82 5.48 -3.09
C VAL A 247 16.24 6.02 -3.13
N CYS A 248 16.77 6.37 -1.97
CA CYS A 248 17.97 7.19 -1.82
C CYS A 248 19.04 6.47 -1.01
N ARG A 249 20.31 6.74 -1.33
CA ARG A 249 21.50 6.32 -0.59
C ARG A 249 22.59 7.38 -0.69
N ARG A 250 23.63 7.29 0.13
CA ARG A 250 24.78 8.18 -0.03
C ARG A 250 25.53 7.89 -1.33
N ASP A 251 26.03 8.93 -1.97
CA ASP A 251 26.88 8.81 -3.16
C ASP A 251 28.15 8.01 -2.90
N SER A 252 28.74 8.21 -1.72
CA SER A 252 29.97 7.53 -1.29
C SER A 252 29.75 6.06 -0.90
N ASP A 253 28.52 5.58 -0.82
CA ASP A 253 28.24 4.19 -0.46
C ASP A 253 28.17 3.29 -1.70
N HIS A 254 29.23 2.52 -1.92
CA HIS A 254 29.34 1.56 -3.02
C HIS A 254 29.09 0.12 -2.56
N SER A 255 28.48 -0.09 -1.39
CA SER A 255 28.18 -1.42 -0.87
C SER A 255 27.18 -2.16 -1.77
N PRO A 256 27.49 -3.36 -2.25
CA PRO A 256 26.55 -4.17 -3.02
C PRO A 256 25.22 -4.44 -2.27
N LEU A 257 25.29 -4.61 -0.94
CA LEU A 257 24.10 -4.84 -0.11
C LEU A 257 23.20 -3.61 -0.04
N VAL A 258 23.77 -2.39 0.00
CA VAL A 258 23.00 -1.13 -0.02
C VAL A 258 22.32 -0.96 -1.37
N SER A 259 23.04 -1.24 -2.48
CA SER A 259 22.46 -1.19 -3.83
C SER A 259 21.33 -2.21 -4.00
N GLU A 260 21.57 -3.47 -3.60
CA GLU A 260 20.57 -4.54 -3.68
C GLU A 260 19.31 -4.23 -2.81
N MET A 261 19.49 -3.62 -1.64
CA MET A 261 18.37 -3.16 -0.80
C MET A 261 17.60 -2.02 -1.47
N ALA A 262 18.29 -1.06 -2.08
CA ALA A 262 17.63 0.02 -2.81
C ALA A 262 16.78 -0.53 -3.96
N ASP A 263 17.32 -1.45 -4.76
CA ASP A 263 16.61 -2.11 -5.84
C ASP A 263 15.38 -2.89 -5.33
N LEU A 264 15.55 -3.63 -4.22
CA LEU A 264 14.44 -4.35 -3.57
C LEU A 264 13.29 -3.41 -3.18
N ILE A 265 13.61 -2.24 -2.63
CA ILE A 265 12.59 -1.24 -2.24
C ILE A 265 11.90 -0.67 -3.48
N VAL A 266 12.64 -0.38 -4.55
CA VAL A 266 12.08 0.10 -5.83
C VAL A 266 11.13 -0.95 -6.43
N GLU A 267 11.54 -2.20 -6.50
CA GLU A 267 10.72 -3.29 -7.03
C GLU A 267 9.47 -3.51 -6.19
N ASN A 268 9.62 -3.49 -4.87
CA ASN A 268 8.51 -3.65 -3.94
C ASN A 268 7.49 -2.50 -4.08
N PHE A 269 7.97 -1.26 -4.23
CA PHE A 269 7.12 -0.10 -4.47
C PHE A 269 6.34 -0.26 -5.78
N LYS A 270 7.01 -0.62 -6.88
CA LYS A 270 6.37 -0.84 -8.18
C LYS A 270 5.25 -1.87 -8.07
N LYS A 271 5.55 -3.02 -7.47
CA LYS A 271 4.60 -4.12 -7.32
C LYS A 271 3.40 -3.78 -6.44
N HIS A 272 3.61 -3.11 -5.32
CA HIS A 272 2.56 -2.90 -4.31
C HIS A 272 1.89 -1.54 -4.37
N THR A 273 2.43 -0.60 -5.13
CA THR A 273 1.87 0.75 -5.22
C THR A 273 1.54 1.13 -6.66
N VAL A 274 2.51 1.14 -7.56
CA VAL A 274 2.26 1.55 -8.96
C VAL A 274 1.29 0.59 -9.64
N ASP A 275 1.57 -0.71 -9.58
CA ASP A 275 0.71 -1.72 -10.19
C ASP A 275 -0.66 -1.78 -9.50
N SER A 276 -0.69 -1.54 -8.17
CA SER A 276 -1.93 -1.52 -7.39
C SER A 276 -2.85 -0.38 -7.80
N TRP A 277 -2.38 0.87 -7.92
CA TRP A 277 -3.27 1.96 -8.28
C TRP A 277 -3.78 1.84 -9.74
N MET A 278 -2.93 1.41 -10.68
CA MET A 278 -3.37 1.13 -12.06
C MET A 278 -4.41 0.02 -12.13
N PHE A 279 -4.26 -1.01 -11.32
CA PHE A 279 -5.26 -2.06 -11.17
C PHE A 279 -6.61 -1.47 -10.74
N TRP A 280 -6.64 -0.66 -9.69
CA TRP A 280 -7.88 -0.07 -9.17
C TRP A 280 -8.54 0.89 -10.14
N TYR A 281 -7.76 1.71 -10.85
CA TYR A 281 -8.29 2.58 -11.90
C TYR A 281 -9.00 1.78 -12.97
N ARG A 282 -8.40 0.69 -13.45
CA ARG A 282 -9.03 -0.23 -14.41
C ARG A 282 -10.24 -0.94 -13.82
N TYR A 283 -10.11 -1.47 -12.60
CA TYR A 283 -11.18 -2.22 -11.93
C TYR A 283 -12.46 -1.39 -11.74
N PHE A 284 -12.31 -0.11 -11.37
CA PHE A 284 -13.42 0.82 -11.21
C PHE A 284 -13.73 1.64 -12.47
N SER A 285 -13.09 1.36 -13.59
CA SER A 285 -13.24 2.11 -14.84
C SER A 285 -12.98 3.61 -14.69
N ILE A 286 -12.04 3.99 -13.81
CA ILE A 286 -11.60 5.38 -13.67
C ILE A 286 -10.69 5.70 -14.85
N PRO A 287 -10.90 6.82 -15.58
CA PRO A 287 -10.08 7.19 -16.72
C PRO A 287 -8.61 7.37 -16.32
N LEU A 288 -7.69 6.57 -16.88
CA LEU A 288 -6.25 6.70 -16.59
C LEU A 288 -5.70 8.05 -17.07
N GLU A 289 -6.27 8.60 -18.12
CA GLU A 289 -5.93 9.91 -18.65
C GLU A 289 -6.34 11.09 -17.75
N SER A 290 -7.10 10.82 -16.66
CA SER A 290 -7.34 11.82 -15.61
C SER A 290 -6.08 12.16 -14.83
N VAL A 291 -5.12 11.22 -14.78
CA VAL A 291 -3.87 11.35 -14.05
C VAL A 291 -2.80 11.96 -14.93
N VAL A 292 -2.35 13.15 -14.59
CA VAL A 292 -1.19 13.78 -15.21
C VAL A 292 0.03 13.53 -14.33
N LEU A 293 0.92 12.66 -14.80
CA LEU A 293 2.23 12.48 -14.20
C LEU A 293 3.15 13.55 -14.75
N SER A 294 3.09 14.75 -14.18
CA SER A 294 4.05 15.79 -14.55
C SER A 294 5.45 15.35 -14.13
N ALA A 295 6.41 15.48 -15.03
CA ALA A 295 7.82 15.55 -14.64
C ALA A 295 7.91 16.70 -13.62
N VAL A 296 8.34 16.37 -12.42
CA VAL A 296 8.34 17.28 -11.28
C VAL A 296 9.19 18.51 -11.59
N ASP A 297 8.61 19.69 -11.34
CA ASP A 297 9.36 20.91 -11.10
C ASP A 297 10.20 20.79 -9.83
#